data_606a1b8a40bc8e70341fff001eed33cf
#
_entry.id   606a1b8a40bc8e70341fff001eed33cf
#
_cell.length_a   1.000
_cell.length_b   1.000
_cell.length_c   1.000
_cell.angle_alpha   90.00
_cell.angle_beta   90.00
_cell.angle_gamma   90.00
#
_symmetry.space_group_name_H-M   'P 1'
#
loop_
_entity.id
_entity.type
_entity.pdbx_description
1 polymer ?
#
loop_
_entity_poly.entity_id
_entity_poly.type
_entity_poly.pdbx_seq_one_letter_code
_entity_poly.pdbx_strand_id
1 'polypeptide(L)'
;MKFSPALIFTTLLTCSLLDAAPPVPPPKPPTLEQVQAELLAKAALLVDPLTGDVLYARNIDAPYPPASTVKLMTAVVAYEKNRGQGMITIAPEDTRVEPSTVPLRAGETLPISELYRSIIIGSDNDSAMAIARASSGSVNQFVADMNAEAAKLGMTDSRFGNPHGLPGTSQRTTARDLMKLFNYFLSIPSFRQMAQTQVYNLRTAIGVQRMRNHNKLLGSYPGMGPAKTGWTYEARHTFAAAATRDGRELRLTLLKSANKWQDTRLLFDYGFANLSPAPPPKLSSTLSPQNVNSEPSTQIPAPEELLIQSEPLIYSVRRGDSLTTIAKRYGIGVEDILLFNPMDDPDLLVPGQTLRIPQKPKAR
;
A
#
# COMPACT_ATOMS: atom_id res chain seq x y z
N MET A 1 -1.55 89.16 -9.63
CA MET A 1 -1.49 87.73 -9.85
C MET A 1 -0.41 87.19 -8.93
N LYS A 2 -0.77 86.50 -7.83
CA LYS A 2 0.15 85.93 -6.84
C LYS A 2 0.01 84.45 -6.94
N PHE A 3 1.11 83.73 -7.34
CA PHE A 3 1.19 82.27 -7.35
C PHE A 3 1.59 81.79 -5.96
N SER A 4 0.79 80.88 -5.40
CA SER A 4 1.07 80.21 -4.13
C SER A 4 1.78 78.85 -4.44
N PRO A 5 2.83 78.45 -3.76
CA PRO A 5 3.50 77.14 -3.98
C PRO A 5 2.76 76.03 -3.20
N ALA A 6 2.42 74.95 -3.91
CA ALA A 6 1.89 73.74 -3.32
C ALA A 6 2.98 72.93 -2.61
N LEU A 7 2.73 72.65 -1.33
CA LEU A 7 3.61 71.80 -0.51
C LEU A 7 3.29 70.32 -0.84
N ILE A 8 4.26 69.59 -1.38
CA ILE A 8 4.18 68.15 -1.61
C ILE A 8 4.65 67.45 -0.32
N PHE A 9 3.69 66.81 0.40
CA PHE A 9 4.00 65.93 1.52
C PHE A 9 4.35 64.53 0.96
N THR A 10 5.63 64.18 1.03
CA THR A 10 6.11 62.81 0.74
C THR A 10 5.99 61.98 2.01
N THR A 11 4.95 61.13 2.05
CA THR A 11 4.76 60.14 3.14
C THR A 11 5.75 58.97 2.90
N LEU A 12 6.80 58.85 3.69
CA LEU A 12 7.67 57.70 3.76
C LEU A 12 6.87 56.58 4.45
N LEU A 13 6.49 55.54 3.68
CA LEU A 13 5.92 54.29 4.18
C LEU A 13 7.10 53.45 4.72
N THR A 14 7.32 53.48 6.03
CA THR A 14 8.24 52.55 6.68
C THR A 14 7.64 51.16 6.70
N CYS A 15 8.08 50.30 5.82
CA CYS A 15 7.75 48.86 5.85
C CYS A 15 8.47 48.21 7.04
N SER A 16 7.78 48.01 8.16
CA SER A 16 8.28 47.25 9.28
C SER A 16 8.42 45.78 8.82
N LEU A 17 9.67 45.32 8.70
CA LEU A 17 9.98 43.89 8.57
C LEU A 17 9.48 43.23 9.88
N LEU A 18 8.36 42.54 9.81
CA LEU A 18 7.93 41.62 10.86
C LEU A 18 9.02 40.52 10.92
N ASP A 19 9.84 40.57 11.97
CA ASP A 19 10.74 39.48 12.29
C ASP A 19 9.91 38.20 12.43
N ALA A 20 10.06 37.30 11.45
CA ALA A 20 9.47 35.98 11.55
C ALA A 20 10.07 35.27 12.76
N ALA A 21 9.21 34.86 13.69
CA ALA A 21 9.65 34.09 14.85
C ALA A 21 10.53 32.91 14.38
N PRO A 22 11.62 32.60 15.10
CA PRO A 22 12.49 31.50 14.71
C PRO A 22 11.68 30.20 14.61
N PRO A 23 11.94 29.34 13.63
CA PRO A 23 11.23 28.09 13.46
C PRO A 23 11.33 27.26 14.75
N VAL A 24 10.19 26.79 15.25
CA VAL A 24 10.14 25.90 16.42
C VAL A 24 10.99 24.64 16.07
N PRO A 25 11.98 24.30 16.89
CA PRO A 25 12.79 23.12 16.63
C PRO A 25 11.89 21.88 16.61
N PRO A 26 12.17 20.90 15.72
CA PRO A 26 11.39 19.67 15.67
C PRO A 26 11.39 18.98 17.04
N PRO A 27 10.28 18.36 17.44
CA PRO A 27 10.22 17.65 18.72
C PRO A 27 11.31 16.57 18.77
N LYS A 28 11.92 16.40 19.94
CA LYS A 28 12.90 15.32 20.14
C LYS A 28 12.24 13.97 19.85
N PRO A 29 12.93 13.05 19.15
CA PRO A 29 12.40 11.70 18.94
C PRO A 29 12.21 10.99 20.30
N PRO A 30 11.21 10.10 20.39
CA PRO A 30 10.97 9.34 21.62
C PRO A 30 12.13 8.39 21.93
N THR A 31 12.41 8.18 23.21
CA THR A 31 13.34 7.15 23.67
C THR A 31 12.68 5.78 23.70
N LEU A 32 13.47 4.70 23.80
CA LEU A 32 12.93 3.34 23.96
C LEU A 32 12.05 3.23 25.22
N GLU A 33 12.46 3.85 26.31
CA GLU A 33 11.70 3.87 27.57
C GLU A 33 10.33 4.53 27.39
N GLN A 34 10.28 5.67 26.69
CA GLN A 34 9.02 6.33 26.35
C GLN A 34 8.14 5.44 25.46
N VAL A 35 8.72 4.79 24.42
CA VAL A 35 7.97 3.84 23.60
C VAL A 35 7.40 2.70 24.43
N GLN A 36 8.17 2.14 25.35
CA GLN A 36 7.71 1.06 26.24
C GLN A 36 6.57 1.48 27.15
N ALA A 37 6.62 2.71 27.66
CA ALA A 37 5.63 3.27 28.59
C ALA A 37 4.33 3.71 27.89
N GLU A 38 4.43 4.32 26.70
CA GLU A 38 3.29 4.98 26.03
C GLU A 38 2.59 4.10 24.99
N LEU A 39 3.24 3.03 24.49
CA LEU A 39 2.67 2.17 23.46
C LEU A 39 1.43 1.41 23.95
N LEU A 40 0.30 1.64 23.31
CA LEU A 40 -1.00 1.09 23.67
C LEU A 40 -1.29 -0.27 22.99
N ALA A 41 -0.59 -0.59 21.90
CA ALA A 41 -0.71 -1.86 21.21
C ALA A 41 -0.21 -3.03 22.07
N LYS A 42 -0.95 -4.15 22.06
CA LYS A 42 -0.56 -5.37 22.78
C LYS A 42 0.53 -6.14 22.06
N ALA A 43 0.57 -6.07 20.71
CA ALA A 43 1.67 -6.58 19.91
C ALA A 43 2.07 -5.54 18.87
N ALA A 44 3.37 -5.40 18.64
CA ALA A 44 3.93 -4.45 17.68
C ALA A 44 5.28 -4.97 17.13
N LEU A 45 5.49 -4.78 15.83
CA LEU A 45 6.74 -5.07 15.16
C LEU A 45 7.09 -3.92 14.22
N LEU A 46 8.25 -3.30 14.43
CA LEU A 46 8.81 -2.26 13.56
C LEU A 46 10.12 -2.78 12.97
N VAL A 47 10.22 -2.75 11.64
CA VAL A 47 11.39 -3.26 10.92
C VAL A 47 11.89 -2.27 9.87
N ASP A 48 13.18 -2.32 9.61
CA ASP A 48 13.81 -1.72 8.43
C ASP A 48 13.97 -2.82 7.37
N PRO A 49 13.19 -2.80 6.28
CA PRO A 49 13.25 -3.84 5.25
C PRO A 49 14.56 -3.81 4.44
N LEU A 50 15.33 -2.71 4.47
CA LEU A 50 16.60 -2.60 3.75
C LEU A 50 17.71 -3.40 4.44
N THR A 51 17.78 -3.33 5.78
CA THR A 51 18.81 -4.03 6.57
C THR A 51 18.30 -5.33 7.16
N GLY A 52 16.99 -5.50 7.30
CA GLY A 52 16.35 -6.59 8.04
C GLY A 52 16.30 -6.34 9.56
N ASP A 53 16.77 -5.17 10.02
CA ASP A 53 16.82 -4.86 11.45
C ASP A 53 15.42 -4.76 12.06
N VAL A 54 15.25 -5.39 13.22
CA VAL A 54 14.09 -5.22 14.08
C VAL A 54 14.36 -4.06 15.01
N LEU A 55 13.73 -2.90 14.73
CA LEU A 55 13.92 -1.68 15.53
C LEU A 55 13.08 -1.69 16.81
N TYR A 56 11.92 -2.34 16.78
CA TYR A 56 11.08 -2.53 17.96
C TYR A 56 10.27 -3.82 17.86
N ALA A 57 10.14 -4.55 18.96
CA ALA A 57 9.36 -5.76 19.08
C ALA A 57 8.65 -5.84 20.43
N ARG A 58 7.34 -6.08 20.41
CA ARG A 58 6.51 -6.37 21.59
C ARG A 58 5.54 -7.50 21.26
N ASN A 59 5.61 -8.61 21.98
CA ASN A 59 4.68 -9.75 21.87
C ASN A 59 4.41 -10.17 20.42
N ILE A 60 5.46 -10.20 19.58
CA ILE A 60 5.34 -10.31 18.13
C ILE A 60 4.75 -11.65 17.65
N ASP A 61 4.78 -12.68 18.50
CA ASP A 61 4.25 -14.01 18.25
C ASP A 61 2.94 -14.29 19.00
N ALA A 62 2.44 -13.31 19.77
CA ALA A 62 1.15 -13.44 20.45
C ALA A 62 -0.01 -13.33 19.45
N PRO A 63 -0.96 -14.32 19.43
CA PRO A 63 -2.06 -14.35 18.49
C PRO A 63 -3.19 -13.40 18.89
N TYR A 64 -3.68 -12.61 17.93
CA TYR A 64 -4.82 -11.72 18.08
C TYR A 64 -5.72 -11.78 16.84
N PRO A 65 -7.04 -11.45 16.97
CA PRO A 65 -7.91 -11.32 15.81
C PRO A 65 -7.38 -10.23 14.84
N PRO A 66 -7.30 -10.52 13.54
CA PRO A 66 -6.72 -9.60 12.56
C PRO A 66 -7.65 -8.44 12.16
N ALA A 67 -8.96 -8.56 12.37
CA ALA A 67 -9.96 -7.67 11.79
C ALA A 67 -9.73 -7.48 10.27
N SER A 68 -10.03 -6.31 9.70
CA SER A 68 -9.92 -6.07 8.24
C SER A 68 -8.49 -6.08 7.67
N THR A 69 -7.44 -6.30 8.49
CA THR A 69 -6.10 -6.59 7.91
C THR A 69 -6.07 -7.96 7.19
N VAL A 70 -7.06 -8.84 7.44
CA VAL A 70 -7.32 -10.07 6.62
C VAL A 70 -7.45 -9.75 5.13
N LYS A 71 -7.97 -8.57 4.76
CA LYS A 71 -8.16 -8.19 3.36
C LYS A 71 -6.84 -8.07 2.57
N LEU A 72 -5.71 -7.96 3.25
CA LEU A 72 -4.39 -8.15 2.62
C LEU A 72 -4.25 -9.58 2.08
N MET A 73 -4.61 -10.60 2.88
CA MET A 73 -4.59 -11.99 2.44
C MET A 73 -5.63 -12.24 1.34
N THR A 74 -6.82 -11.65 1.45
CA THR A 74 -7.85 -11.75 0.40
C THR A 74 -7.35 -11.20 -0.93
N ALA A 75 -6.71 -10.03 -0.93
CA ALA A 75 -6.11 -9.45 -2.12
C ALA A 75 -4.99 -10.35 -2.69
N VAL A 76 -4.08 -10.83 -1.85
CA VAL A 76 -2.95 -11.68 -2.26
C VAL A 76 -3.43 -12.97 -2.89
N VAL A 77 -4.30 -13.75 -2.21
CA VAL A 77 -4.79 -15.05 -2.72
C VAL A 77 -5.53 -14.88 -4.04
N ALA A 78 -6.39 -13.88 -4.15
CA ALA A 78 -7.10 -13.64 -5.41
C ALA A 78 -6.13 -13.22 -6.53
N TYR A 79 -5.14 -12.38 -6.23
CA TYR A 79 -4.12 -11.95 -7.20
C TYR A 79 -3.26 -13.12 -7.69
N GLU A 80 -2.88 -14.04 -6.82
CA GLU A 80 -2.14 -15.24 -7.22
C GLU A 80 -2.92 -16.11 -8.23
N LYS A 81 -4.26 -16.10 -8.16
CA LYS A 81 -5.14 -16.86 -9.06
C LYS A 81 -5.44 -16.15 -10.38
N ASN A 82 -5.58 -14.84 -10.38
CA ASN A 82 -6.11 -14.08 -11.54
C ASN A 82 -5.18 -12.97 -12.06
N ARG A 83 -4.08 -12.69 -11.36
CA ARG A 83 -3.09 -11.66 -11.72
C ARG A 83 -3.70 -10.27 -11.97
N GLY A 84 -4.75 -9.93 -11.22
CA GLY A 84 -5.44 -8.64 -11.33
C GLY A 84 -6.38 -8.54 -12.53
N GLN A 85 -6.63 -9.64 -13.25
CA GLN A 85 -7.44 -9.66 -14.48
C GLN A 85 -8.80 -10.33 -14.25
N GLY A 86 -9.77 -9.95 -15.08
CA GLY A 86 -11.09 -10.55 -15.10
C GLY A 86 -12.19 -9.63 -14.59
N MET A 87 -13.41 -10.09 -14.79
CA MET A 87 -14.65 -9.43 -14.39
C MET A 87 -15.36 -10.30 -13.36
N ILE A 88 -15.95 -9.69 -12.36
CA ILE A 88 -16.73 -10.39 -11.33
C ILE A 88 -18.18 -9.89 -11.38
N THR A 89 -19.12 -10.80 -11.57
CA THR A 89 -20.54 -10.53 -11.35
C THR A 89 -20.88 -10.72 -9.88
N ILE A 90 -21.42 -9.68 -9.27
CA ILE A 90 -21.81 -9.64 -7.87
C ILE A 90 -23.04 -10.55 -7.66
N ALA A 91 -22.92 -11.52 -6.80
CA ALA A 91 -24.04 -12.40 -6.44
C ALA A 91 -24.85 -11.83 -5.25
N PRO A 92 -26.13 -12.21 -5.09
CA PRO A 92 -26.94 -11.75 -3.98
C PRO A 92 -26.35 -12.06 -2.59
N GLU A 93 -25.62 -13.16 -2.46
CA GLU A 93 -24.96 -13.55 -1.21
C GLU A 93 -23.73 -12.69 -0.89
N ASP A 94 -23.10 -12.07 -1.88
CA ASP A 94 -21.95 -11.19 -1.66
C ASP A 94 -22.34 -9.90 -0.94
N THR A 95 -23.60 -9.44 -1.09
CA THR A 95 -24.11 -8.16 -0.57
C THR A 95 -24.85 -8.27 0.77
N ARG A 96 -24.51 -9.29 1.57
CA ARG A 96 -25.19 -9.56 2.86
C ARG A 96 -24.29 -9.38 4.07
N VAL A 97 -23.10 -8.85 3.88
CA VAL A 97 -22.09 -8.72 4.94
C VAL A 97 -22.06 -7.31 5.50
N GLU A 98 -22.71 -7.09 6.61
CA GLU A 98 -22.71 -5.81 7.31
C GLU A 98 -21.54 -5.67 8.31
N PRO A 99 -20.93 -4.48 8.45
CA PRO A 99 -21.20 -3.28 7.65
C PRO A 99 -20.49 -3.31 6.29
N SER A 100 -21.17 -2.85 5.23
CA SER A 100 -20.55 -2.59 3.92
C SER A 100 -20.25 -1.09 3.75
N THR A 101 -19.11 -0.77 3.14
CA THR A 101 -18.66 0.61 2.91
C THR A 101 -18.90 1.08 1.49
N VAL A 102 -19.08 0.14 0.57
CA VAL A 102 -19.37 0.39 -0.84
C VAL A 102 -20.61 -0.43 -1.20
N PRO A 103 -21.76 0.22 -1.39
CA PRO A 103 -22.97 -0.51 -1.77
C PRO A 103 -22.78 -1.06 -3.20
N LEU A 104 -22.73 -2.40 -3.29
CA LEU A 104 -22.74 -3.14 -4.54
C LEU A 104 -24.14 -3.66 -4.83
N ARG A 105 -24.48 -3.78 -6.13
CA ARG A 105 -25.76 -4.30 -6.55
C ARG A 105 -25.61 -5.73 -7.09
N ALA A 106 -26.41 -6.65 -6.59
CA ALA A 106 -26.47 -7.99 -7.14
C ALA A 106 -26.80 -7.97 -8.65
N GLY A 107 -26.05 -8.73 -9.44
CA GLY A 107 -26.12 -8.76 -10.90
C GLY A 107 -25.22 -7.76 -11.63
N GLU A 108 -24.66 -6.75 -10.95
CA GLU A 108 -23.67 -5.90 -11.59
C GLU A 108 -22.34 -6.64 -11.80
N THR A 109 -21.61 -6.24 -12.84
CA THR A 109 -20.32 -6.84 -13.17
C THR A 109 -19.25 -5.77 -13.16
N LEU A 110 -18.20 -6.00 -12.35
CA LEU A 110 -17.09 -5.06 -12.16
C LEU A 110 -15.76 -5.73 -12.48
N PRO A 111 -14.77 -4.97 -12.97
CA PRO A 111 -13.40 -5.45 -13.03
C PRO A 111 -12.91 -5.84 -11.63
N ILE A 112 -12.16 -6.94 -11.51
CA ILE A 112 -11.61 -7.35 -10.22
C ILE A 112 -10.68 -6.29 -9.63
N SER A 113 -10.01 -5.50 -10.47
CA SER A 113 -9.16 -4.39 -10.03
C SER A 113 -9.94 -3.31 -9.25
N GLU A 114 -11.23 -3.08 -9.61
CA GLU A 114 -12.09 -2.17 -8.87
C GLU A 114 -12.48 -2.73 -7.48
N LEU A 115 -12.71 -4.04 -7.41
CA LEU A 115 -12.98 -4.71 -6.13
C LEU A 115 -11.73 -4.74 -5.25
N TYR A 116 -10.51 -4.86 -5.82
CA TYR A 116 -9.26 -4.66 -5.05
C TYR A 116 -9.17 -3.25 -4.48
N ARG A 117 -9.46 -2.21 -5.26
CA ARG A 117 -9.51 -0.84 -4.74
C ARG A 117 -10.53 -0.70 -3.60
N SER A 118 -11.69 -1.32 -3.75
CA SER A 118 -12.74 -1.32 -2.74
C SER A 118 -12.26 -1.94 -1.41
N ILE A 119 -11.64 -3.12 -1.43
CA ILE A 119 -11.16 -3.77 -0.20
C ILE A 119 -9.93 -3.12 0.41
N ILE A 120 -9.04 -2.54 -0.40
CA ILE A 120 -7.79 -1.95 0.07
C ILE A 120 -8.03 -0.53 0.59
N ILE A 121 -8.70 0.32 -0.18
CA ILE A 121 -8.95 1.73 0.15
C ILE A 121 -10.14 1.87 1.10
N GLY A 122 -11.30 1.31 0.71
CA GLY A 122 -12.57 1.42 1.43
C GLY A 122 -12.77 0.36 2.51
N SER A 123 -11.96 -0.71 2.50
CA SER A 123 -12.10 -1.83 3.44
C SER A 123 -13.45 -2.56 3.33
N ASP A 124 -14.05 -2.57 2.15
CA ASP A 124 -15.38 -3.09 1.89
C ASP A 124 -15.48 -4.60 2.09
N ASN A 125 -16.58 -5.05 2.71
CA ASN A 125 -16.81 -6.46 3.03
C ASN A 125 -17.48 -7.20 1.87
N ASP A 126 -18.43 -6.57 1.18
CA ASP A 126 -19.14 -7.17 0.04
C ASP A 126 -18.16 -7.48 -1.10
N SER A 127 -17.28 -6.54 -1.42
CA SER A 127 -16.20 -6.75 -2.39
C SER A 127 -15.27 -7.91 -2.00
N ALA A 128 -14.97 -8.07 -0.70
CA ALA A 128 -14.15 -9.17 -0.23
C ALA A 128 -14.86 -10.54 -0.42
N MET A 129 -16.18 -10.60 -0.21
CA MET A 129 -16.98 -11.79 -0.47
C MET A 129 -17.03 -12.12 -1.96
N ALA A 130 -17.32 -11.13 -2.80
CA ALA A 130 -17.38 -11.30 -4.26
C ALA A 130 -16.06 -11.82 -4.82
N ILE A 131 -14.93 -11.21 -4.40
CA ILE A 131 -13.58 -11.65 -4.76
C ILE A 131 -13.38 -13.11 -4.35
N ALA A 132 -13.69 -13.46 -3.10
CA ALA A 132 -13.46 -14.80 -2.56
C ALA A 132 -14.26 -15.86 -3.33
N ARG A 133 -15.57 -15.64 -3.50
CA ARG A 133 -16.44 -16.54 -4.24
C ARG A 133 -15.97 -16.72 -5.68
N ALA A 134 -15.70 -15.63 -6.38
CA ALA A 134 -15.35 -15.68 -7.79
C ALA A 134 -13.95 -16.28 -8.04
N SER A 135 -13.00 -16.07 -7.13
CA SER A 135 -11.62 -16.57 -7.30
C SER A 135 -11.46 -18.06 -7.01
N SER A 136 -12.36 -18.68 -6.22
CA SER A 136 -12.22 -20.08 -5.80
C SER A 136 -13.49 -20.90 -5.95
N GLY A 137 -14.55 -20.35 -6.61
CA GLY A 137 -15.84 -21.01 -6.80
C GLY A 137 -16.73 -21.01 -5.54
N SER A 138 -16.14 -20.86 -4.35
CA SER A 138 -16.87 -20.69 -3.09
C SER A 138 -16.02 -19.98 -2.04
N VAL A 139 -16.69 -19.34 -1.06
CA VAL A 139 -16.00 -18.69 0.06
C VAL A 139 -15.26 -19.72 0.93
N ASN A 140 -15.83 -20.91 1.13
CA ASN A 140 -15.17 -21.96 1.92
C ASN A 140 -13.87 -22.43 1.26
N GLN A 141 -13.86 -22.64 -0.06
CA GLN A 141 -12.64 -22.98 -0.78
C GLN A 141 -11.63 -21.84 -0.73
N PHE A 142 -12.09 -20.60 -0.85
CA PHE A 142 -11.21 -19.44 -0.73
C PHE A 142 -10.55 -19.35 0.65
N VAL A 143 -11.27 -19.64 1.72
CA VAL A 143 -10.70 -19.70 3.08
C VAL A 143 -9.65 -20.82 3.20
N ALA A 144 -9.87 -21.96 2.55
CA ALA A 144 -8.84 -23.00 2.48
C ALA A 144 -7.59 -22.50 1.74
N ASP A 145 -7.78 -21.80 0.61
CA ASP A 145 -6.68 -21.19 -0.15
C ASP A 145 -5.95 -20.11 0.66
N MET A 146 -6.66 -19.28 1.45
CA MET A 146 -6.03 -18.30 2.36
C MET A 146 -5.11 -18.98 3.37
N ASN A 147 -5.53 -20.11 3.96
CA ASN A 147 -4.70 -20.84 4.91
C ASN A 147 -3.53 -21.59 4.23
N ALA A 148 -3.73 -22.06 3.01
CA ALA A 148 -2.64 -22.61 2.20
C ALA A 148 -1.59 -21.55 1.83
N GLU A 149 -2.03 -20.34 1.48
CA GLU A 149 -1.13 -19.23 1.20
C GLU A 149 -0.40 -18.75 2.46
N ALA A 150 -1.09 -18.73 3.61
CA ALA A 150 -0.45 -18.45 4.89
C ALA A 150 0.71 -19.42 5.17
N ALA A 151 0.50 -20.71 4.91
CA ALA A 151 1.56 -21.72 5.07
C ALA A 151 2.74 -21.46 4.13
N LYS A 152 2.51 -21.11 2.85
CA LYS A 152 3.56 -20.75 1.89
C LYS A 152 4.36 -19.52 2.32
N LEU A 153 3.70 -18.52 2.89
CA LEU A 153 4.33 -17.31 3.42
C LEU A 153 5.01 -17.54 4.79
N GLY A 154 4.97 -18.76 5.32
CA GLY A 154 5.53 -19.11 6.63
C GLY A 154 4.80 -18.45 7.80
N MET A 155 3.50 -18.17 7.66
CA MET A 155 2.63 -17.60 8.70
C MET A 155 2.07 -18.70 9.61
N THR A 156 2.95 -19.35 10.37
CA THR A 156 2.67 -20.57 11.13
C THR A 156 1.67 -20.37 12.27
N ASP A 157 1.57 -19.14 12.78
CA ASP A 157 0.71 -18.80 13.92
C ASP A 157 -0.57 -18.07 13.51
N SER A 158 -0.85 -18.05 12.20
CA SER A 158 -2.05 -17.43 11.63
C SER A 158 -3.05 -18.46 11.17
N ARG A 159 -4.34 -18.12 11.30
CA ARG A 159 -5.46 -18.86 10.75
C ARG A 159 -6.53 -17.88 10.28
N PHE A 160 -6.98 -18.06 9.07
CA PHE A 160 -8.05 -17.28 8.47
C PHE A 160 -9.37 -18.08 8.47
N GLY A 161 -10.49 -17.40 8.67
CA GLY A 161 -11.80 -18.02 8.74
C GLY A 161 -12.86 -17.36 7.86
N ASN A 162 -12.55 -16.15 7.34
CA ASN A 162 -13.37 -15.46 6.34
C ASN A 162 -12.52 -14.41 5.58
N PRO A 163 -12.99 -13.90 4.42
CA PRO A 163 -12.19 -12.99 3.60
C PRO A 163 -12.25 -11.52 4.06
N HIS A 164 -13.10 -11.16 5.02
CA HIS A 164 -13.37 -9.77 5.40
C HIS A 164 -12.87 -9.34 6.77
N GLY A 165 -12.69 -10.29 7.70
CA GLY A 165 -12.13 -10.02 9.03
C GLY A 165 -13.15 -9.72 10.13
N LEU A 166 -14.44 -9.89 9.88
CA LEU A 166 -15.48 -9.79 10.93
C LEU A 166 -15.44 -10.99 11.89
N PRO A 167 -15.94 -10.83 13.13
CA PRO A 167 -16.07 -11.92 14.10
C PRO A 167 -16.92 -13.08 13.59
N GLY A 168 -16.98 -14.17 14.36
CA GLY A 168 -17.77 -15.37 14.05
C GLY A 168 -16.95 -16.57 13.57
N THR A 169 -15.64 -16.39 13.45
CA THR A 169 -14.68 -17.45 13.17
C THR A 169 -13.48 -17.36 14.09
N SER A 170 -12.78 -18.46 14.35
CA SER A 170 -11.58 -18.49 15.20
C SER A 170 -10.32 -17.97 14.49
N GLN A 171 -10.45 -16.91 13.68
CA GLN A 171 -9.31 -16.35 12.93
C GLN A 171 -8.36 -15.58 13.86
N ARG A 172 -7.07 -15.73 13.60
CA ARG A 172 -6.00 -15.08 14.35
C ARG A 172 -4.79 -14.84 13.48
N THR A 173 -3.97 -13.90 13.89
CA THR A 173 -2.64 -13.63 13.32
C THR A 173 -1.71 -13.09 14.40
N THR A 174 -0.42 -13.04 14.11
CA THR A 174 0.60 -12.42 14.97
C THR A 174 1.18 -11.19 14.27
N ALA A 175 1.85 -10.31 15.01
CA ALA A 175 2.50 -9.14 14.42
C ALA A 175 3.60 -9.55 13.43
N ARG A 176 4.32 -10.65 13.71
CA ARG A 176 5.32 -11.24 12.83
C ARG A 176 4.69 -11.76 11.52
N ASP A 177 3.64 -12.53 11.61
CA ASP A 177 2.98 -13.11 10.44
C ASP A 177 2.28 -12.04 9.59
N LEU A 178 1.65 -11.05 10.26
CA LEU A 178 1.08 -9.91 9.55
C LEU A 178 2.16 -9.11 8.80
N MET A 179 3.39 -9.02 9.34
CA MET A 179 4.51 -8.39 8.66
C MET A 179 4.94 -9.18 7.41
N LYS A 180 4.99 -10.51 7.49
CA LYS A 180 5.28 -11.36 6.32
C LYS A 180 4.25 -11.14 5.21
N LEU A 181 2.97 -11.16 5.58
CA LEU A 181 1.86 -10.89 4.64
C LEU A 181 1.95 -9.49 4.05
N PHE A 182 2.22 -8.48 4.88
CA PHE A 182 2.32 -7.11 4.41
C PHE A 182 3.52 -6.89 3.49
N ASN A 183 4.65 -7.54 3.75
CA ASN A 183 5.81 -7.52 2.87
C ASN A 183 5.48 -8.10 1.48
N TYR A 184 4.80 -9.25 1.46
CA TYR A 184 4.37 -9.86 0.19
C TYR A 184 3.34 -8.97 -0.54
N PHE A 185 2.36 -8.44 0.17
CA PHE A 185 1.38 -7.51 -0.39
C PHE A 185 2.06 -6.27 -1.01
N LEU A 186 3.07 -5.70 -0.36
CA LEU A 186 3.82 -4.55 -0.86
C LEU A 186 4.73 -4.87 -2.05
N SER A 187 5.08 -6.13 -2.28
CA SER A 187 5.84 -6.55 -3.45
C SER A 187 4.99 -6.55 -4.74
N ILE A 188 3.66 -6.44 -4.62
CA ILE A 188 2.74 -6.27 -5.75
C ILE A 188 2.54 -4.76 -5.96
N PRO A 189 3.10 -4.16 -7.04
CA PRO A 189 3.15 -2.71 -7.20
C PRO A 189 1.78 -2.04 -7.23
N SER A 190 0.79 -2.67 -7.88
CA SER A 190 -0.59 -2.16 -7.92
C SER A 190 -1.22 -2.09 -6.52
N PHE A 191 -0.95 -3.06 -5.66
CA PHE A 191 -1.46 -3.05 -4.28
C PHE A 191 -0.77 -1.99 -3.42
N ARG A 192 0.54 -1.81 -3.58
CA ARG A 192 1.28 -0.72 -2.94
C ARG A 192 0.67 0.63 -3.30
N GLN A 193 0.40 0.86 -4.57
CA GLN A 193 -0.22 2.10 -5.04
C GLN A 193 -1.64 2.28 -4.48
N MET A 194 -2.50 1.26 -4.55
CA MET A 194 -3.85 1.31 -4.01
C MET A 194 -3.83 1.64 -2.50
N ALA A 195 -2.93 1.04 -1.73
CA ALA A 195 -2.86 1.21 -0.27
C ALA A 195 -2.43 2.61 0.18
N GLN A 196 -1.80 3.40 -0.70
CA GLN A 196 -1.43 4.80 -0.43
C GLN A 196 -2.34 5.82 -1.13
N THR A 197 -3.36 5.38 -1.90
CA THR A 197 -4.34 6.26 -2.51
C THR A 197 -5.26 6.84 -1.44
N GLN A 198 -5.36 8.16 -1.35
CA GLN A 198 -6.17 8.85 -0.32
C GLN A 198 -7.66 8.79 -0.60
N VAL A 199 -8.03 9.01 -1.85
CA VAL A 199 -9.44 9.06 -2.30
C VAL A 199 -9.54 8.38 -3.65
N TYR A 200 -10.57 7.57 -3.83
CA TYR A 200 -10.89 6.92 -5.10
C TYR A 200 -12.40 6.98 -5.37
N ASN A 201 -12.77 7.23 -6.61
CA ASN A 201 -14.16 7.27 -7.04
C ASN A 201 -14.50 6.00 -7.81
N LEU A 202 -15.06 5.01 -7.12
CA LEU A 202 -15.52 3.77 -7.71
C LEU A 202 -16.85 3.98 -8.43
N ARG A 203 -16.95 3.53 -9.67
CA ARG A 203 -18.21 3.53 -10.43
C ARG A 203 -18.91 2.19 -10.28
N THR A 204 -20.13 2.20 -9.76
CA THR A 204 -21.00 1.04 -9.59
C THR A 204 -22.32 1.26 -10.32
N ALA A 205 -23.17 0.23 -10.39
CA ALA A 205 -24.50 0.33 -10.98
C ALA A 205 -25.44 1.32 -10.28
N ILE A 206 -25.12 1.72 -9.03
CA ILE A 206 -25.89 2.70 -8.27
C ILE A 206 -25.23 4.08 -8.22
N GLY A 207 -24.20 4.31 -9.05
CA GLY A 207 -23.54 5.61 -9.18
C GLY A 207 -22.09 5.61 -8.71
N VAL A 208 -21.52 6.81 -8.59
CA VAL A 208 -20.13 7.00 -8.16
C VAL A 208 -20.02 6.94 -6.64
N GLN A 209 -19.25 5.99 -6.14
CA GLN A 209 -18.98 5.81 -4.71
C GLN A 209 -17.60 6.40 -4.38
N ARG A 210 -17.61 7.51 -3.64
CA ARG A 210 -16.36 8.15 -3.21
C ARG A 210 -15.79 7.48 -1.98
N MET A 211 -14.77 6.66 -2.17
CA MET A 211 -14.04 6.01 -1.09
C MET A 211 -12.92 6.90 -0.54
N ARG A 212 -12.77 6.93 0.78
CA ARG A 212 -11.61 7.52 1.45
C ARG A 212 -10.79 6.43 2.10
N ASN A 213 -9.48 6.50 1.95
CA ASN A 213 -8.59 5.60 2.66
C ASN A 213 -8.78 5.74 4.18
N HIS A 214 -8.90 4.61 4.84
CA HIS A 214 -9.07 4.59 6.30
C HIS A 214 -7.78 4.93 7.06
N ASN A 215 -6.63 5.06 6.36
CA ASN A 215 -5.39 5.55 6.94
C ASN A 215 -5.43 7.08 7.08
N LYS A 216 -5.81 7.56 8.27
CA LYS A 216 -5.87 9.00 8.58
C LYS A 216 -4.50 9.68 8.64
N LEU A 217 -3.41 8.91 8.63
CA LEU A 217 -2.06 9.46 8.62
C LEU A 217 -1.56 9.80 7.22
N LEU A 218 -2.22 9.30 6.15
CA LEU A 218 -1.92 9.71 4.78
C LEU A 218 -2.11 11.21 4.62
N GLY A 219 -1.05 11.91 4.19
CA GLY A 219 -1.03 13.35 4.04
C GLY A 219 -0.94 14.16 5.35
N SER A 220 -0.95 13.51 6.53
CA SER A 220 -0.86 14.18 7.83
C SER A 220 0.33 13.74 8.69
N TYR A 221 1.00 12.67 8.33
CA TYR A 221 2.23 12.21 8.96
C TYR A 221 3.36 12.18 7.90
N PRO A 222 4.50 12.84 8.15
CA PRO A 222 5.58 12.91 7.16
C PRO A 222 6.05 11.53 6.70
N GLY A 223 6.02 11.30 5.39
CA GLY A 223 6.47 10.06 4.79
C GLY A 223 5.48 8.89 4.87
N MET A 224 4.27 9.07 5.44
CA MET A 224 3.27 7.99 5.49
C MET A 224 2.94 7.50 4.09
N GLY A 225 3.10 6.21 3.90
CA GLY A 225 2.85 5.49 2.66
C GLY A 225 1.72 4.45 2.78
N PRO A 226 1.88 3.30 2.10
CA PRO A 226 0.85 2.28 2.03
C PRO A 226 0.50 1.70 3.40
N ALA A 227 -0.80 1.46 3.61
CA ALA A 227 -1.26 0.88 4.86
C ALA A 227 -2.60 0.16 4.72
N LYS A 228 -2.90 -0.74 5.67
CA LYS A 228 -4.22 -1.34 5.85
C LYS A 228 -4.63 -1.28 7.32
N THR A 229 -5.81 -0.75 7.55
CA THR A 229 -6.43 -0.67 8.89
C THR A 229 -7.37 -1.84 9.12
N GLY A 230 -7.55 -2.21 10.38
CA GLY A 230 -8.63 -3.08 10.82
C GLY A 230 -9.18 -2.63 12.18
N TRP A 231 -10.45 -2.93 12.44
CA TRP A 231 -11.08 -2.72 13.73
C TRP A 231 -12.28 -3.65 13.90
N THR A 232 -12.36 -4.26 15.05
CA THR A 232 -13.57 -4.87 15.61
C THR A 232 -13.54 -4.65 17.12
N TYR A 233 -14.65 -4.87 17.80
CA TYR A 233 -14.68 -4.74 19.26
C TYR A 233 -13.67 -5.68 19.94
N GLU A 234 -13.55 -6.91 19.46
CA GLU A 234 -12.62 -7.92 19.99
C GLU A 234 -11.16 -7.63 19.60
N ALA A 235 -10.89 -7.33 18.34
CA ALA A 235 -9.55 -7.06 17.85
C ALA A 235 -8.99 -5.72 18.32
N ARG A 236 -9.84 -4.77 18.69
CA ARG A 236 -9.47 -3.36 18.78
C ARG A 236 -8.87 -2.88 17.47
N HIS A 237 -7.93 -1.96 17.47
CA HIS A 237 -7.26 -1.54 16.26
C HIS A 237 -6.16 -2.51 15.85
N THR A 238 -6.16 -2.90 14.58
CA THR A 238 -5.07 -3.59 13.89
C THR A 238 -4.56 -2.70 12.77
N PHE A 239 -3.27 -2.76 12.48
CA PHE A 239 -2.67 -1.91 11.46
C PHE A 239 -1.42 -2.54 10.87
N ALA A 240 -1.26 -2.44 9.56
CA ALA A 240 -0.03 -2.70 8.85
C ALA A 240 0.28 -1.46 8.02
N ALA A 241 1.47 -0.89 8.12
CA ALA A 241 1.81 0.38 7.49
C ALA A 241 3.29 0.48 7.14
N ALA A 242 3.60 1.26 6.10
CA ALA A 242 4.95 1.67 5.77
C ALA A 242 5.04 3.20 5.73
N ALA A 243 6.20 3.73 6.11
CA ALA A 243 6.52 5.14 5.98
C ALA A 243 7.93 5.29 5.44
N THR A 244 8.18 6.35 4.65
CA THR A 244 9.49 6.62 4.04
C THR A 244 9.93 8.04 4.41
N ARG A 245 11.13 8.16 4.98
CA ARG A 245 11.81 9.45 5.21
C ARG A 245 13.24 9.36 4.68
N ASP A 246 13.69 10.38 4.02
CA ASP A 246 15.08 10.48 3.50
C ASP A 246 15.52 9.22 2.71
N GLY A 247 14.58 8.67 1.91
CA GLY A 247 14.81 7.48 1.10
C GLY A 247 14.82 6.15 1.86
N ARG A 248 14.61 6.14 3.19
CA ARG A 248 14.51 4.92 4.01
C ARG A 248 13.05 4.61 4.32
N GLU A 249 12.64 3.39 4.00
CA GLU A 249 11.32 2.87 4.35
C GLU A 249 11.40 2.09 5.66
N LEU A 250 10.43 2.31 6.55
CA LEU A 250 10.17 1.47 7.71
C LEU A 250 8.80 0.82 7.58
N ARG A 251 8.65 -0.40 8.11
CA ARG A 251 7.39 -1.15 8.12
C ARG A 251 6.98 -1.46 9.54
N LEU A 252 5.68 -1.30 9.79
CA LEU A 252 5.07 -1.44 11.11
C LEU A 252 3.84 -2.34 11.04
N THR A 253 3.73 -3.27 12.00
CA THR A 253 2.48 -3.98 12.27
C THR A 253 2.07 -3.81 13.73
N LEU A 254 0.78 -3.54 13.96
CA LEU A 254 0.17 -3.36 15.28
C LEU A 254 -1.04 -4.28 15.42
N LEU A 255 -1.16 -4.94 16.57
CA LEU A 255 -2.34 -5.71 16.95
C LEU A 255 -2.85 -5.28 18.31
N LYS A 256 -4.19 -5.24 18.43
CA LYS A 256 -4.91 -4.90 19.66
C LYS A 256 -4.46 -3.58 20.29
N SER A 257 -4.31 -2.55 19.47
CA SER A 257 -4.02 -1.18 19.91
C SER A 257 -5.29 -0.47 20.39
N ALA A 258 -5.18 0.34 21.42
CA ALA A 258 -6.26 1.24 21.84
C ALA A 258 -6.29 2.52 20.98
N ASN A 259 -5.13 2.97 20.50
CA ASN A 259 -5.00 4.13 19.61
C ASN A 259 -3.87 3.92 18.60
N LYS A 260 -4.19 3.28 17.48
CA LYS A 260 -3.20 2.98 16.43
C LYS A 260 -2.50 4.21 15.85
N TRP A 261 -3.15 5.38 15.89
CA TRP A 261 -2.56 6.61 15.34
C TRP A 261 -1.43 7.15 16.21
N GLN A 262 -1.63 7.14 17.53
CA GLN A 262 -0.59 7.48 18.52
C GLN A 262 0.56 6.47 18.43
N ASP A 263 0.24 5.17 18.51
CA ASP A 263 1.23 4.09 18.44
C ASP A 263 2.08 4.16 17.17
N THR A 264 1.45 4.48 16.03
CA THR A 264 2.14 4.58 14.74
C THR A 264 3.12 5.75 14.71
N ARG A 265 2.70 6.94 15.19
CA ARG A 265 3.59 8.11 15.27
C ARG A 265 4.77 7.82 16.18
N LEU A 266 4.48 7.32 17.37
CA LEU A 266 5.48 6.99 18.40
C LEU A 266 6.54 6.02 17.83
N LEU A 267 6.12 4.93 17.20
CA LEU A 267 7.03 3.91 16.68
C LEU A 267 7.81 4.36 15.46
N PHE A 268 7.18 5.05 14.52
CA PHE A 268 7.92 5.55 13.35
C PHE A 268 8.90 6.68 13.74
N ASP A 269 8.51 7.60 14.64
CA ASP A 269 9.42 8.65 15.10
C ASP A 269 10.62 8.05 15.85
N TYR A 270 10.39 7.04 16.69
CA TYR A 270 11.46 6.26 17.31
C TYR A 270 12.34 5.56 16.26
N GLY A 271 11.73 4.85 15.32
CA GLY A 271 12.45 4.06 14.33
C GLY A 271 13.33 4.91 13.42
N PHE A 272 12.79 6.00 12.87
CA PHE A 272 13.57 6.90 12.01
C PHE A 272 14.74 7.58 12.74
N ALA A 273 14.62 7.81 14.04
CA ALA A 273 15.71 8.36 14.84
C ALA A 273 16.80 7.34 15.21
N ASN A 274 16.50 6.03 15.11
CA ASN A 274 17.39 4.94 15.49
C ASN A 274 17.78 4.03 14.33
N LEU A 275 17.72 4.54 13.09
CA LEU A 275 18.15 3.81 11.92
C LEU A 275 19.66 3.54 11.94
N SER A 276 20.06 2.31 11.68
CA SER A 276 21.44 1.98 11.35
C SER A 276 21.86 2.69 10.05
N PRO A 277 23.16 3.05 9.87
CA PRO A 277 23.65 3.55 8.60
C PRO A 277 23.21 2.61 7.45
N ALA A 278 22.82 3.20 6.31
CA ALA A 278 22.49 2.40 5.14
C ALA A 278 23.73 1.57 4.74
N PRO A 279 23.58 0.28 4.43
CA PRO A 279 24.68 -0.49 3.88
C PRO A 279 25.18 0.24 2.62
N PRO A 280 26.51 0.24 2.36
CA PRO A 280 27.03 0.84 1.14
C PRO A 280 26.34 0.18 -0.06
N PRO A 281 26.05 0.96 -1.12
CA PRO A 281 25.46 0.40 -2.32
C PRO A 281 26.34 -0.77 -2.75
N LYS A 282 25.75 -1.94 -2.95
CA LYS A 282 26.47 -3.08 -3.53
C LYS A 282 26.97 -2.59 -4.88
N LEU A 283 28.27 -2.27 -4.97
CA LEU A 283 28.91 -2.07 -6.27
C LEU A 283 28.68 -3.37 -7.04
N SER A 284 27.90 -3.26 -8.10
CA SER A 284 27.81 -4.31 -9.11
C SER A 284 29.25 -4.56 -9.54
N SER A 285 29.80 -5.70 -9.09
CA SER A 285 31.13 -6.13 -9.51
C SER A 285 31.08 -6.24 -11.03
N THR A 286 31.76 -5.32 -11.69
CA THR A 286 32.07 -5.34 -13.11
C THR A 286 32.51 -6.72 -13.52
N LEU A 287 31.79 -7.27 -14.47
CA LEU A 287 32.05 -8.49 -15.20
C LEU A 287 33.55 -8.61 -15.56
N SER A 288 34.24 -9.57 -14.95
CA SER A 288 35.40 -10.20 -15.58
C SER A 288 34.92 -11.41 -16.36
N PRO A 289 35.34 -11.58 -17.62
CA PRO A 289 34.91 -12.70 -18.42
C PRO A 289 35.75 -13.93 -18.07
N GLN A 290 35.19 -14.93 -17.39
CA GLN A 290 35.81 -16.27 -17.33
C GLN A 290 34.77 -17.38 -17.38
N ASN A 291 34.87 -18.09 -18.47
CA ASN A 291 34.63 -19.52 -18.74
C ASN A 291 33.35 -20.21 -18.27
N VAL A 292 32.65 -20.54 -19.29
CA VAL A 292 31.66 -21.61 -19.52
C VAL A 292 32.17 -22.97 -18.95
N ASN A 293 31.39 -23.58 -18.04
CA ASN A 293 31.00 -24.99 -17.99
C ASN A 293 30.39 -25.31 -16.62
N SER A 294 29.08 -25.33 -16.54
CA SER A 294 28.30 -26.16 -15.61
C SER A 294 26.82 -26.17 -16.02
N GLU A 295 26.22 -27.32 -15.96
CA GLU A 295 24.91 -27.72 -16.42
C GLU A 295 23.72 -26.90 -15.87
N PRO A 296 22.56 -26.87 -16.54
CA PRO A 296 21.44 -25.98 -16.20
C PRO A 296 20.67 -26.53 -15.00
N SER A 297 20.79 -25.84 -13.87
CA SER A 297 19.85 -25.94 -12.77
C SER A 297 18.58 -25.14 -13.13
N THR A 298 17.49 -25.86 -13.33
CA THR A 298 16.15 -25.32 -13.59
C THR A 298 15.61 -24.61 -12.33
N GLN A 299 16.03 -23.36 -12.08
CA GLN A 299 15.31 -22.45 -11.21
C GLN A 299 14.47 -21.53 -12.08
N ILE A 300 13.15 -21.58 -11.89
CA ILE A 300 12.20 -20.64 -12.50
C ILE A 300 12.46 -19.27 -11.86
N PRO A 301 12.90 -18.26 -12.62
CA PRO A 301 13.14 -16.93 -12.04
C PRO A 301 11.83 -16.26 -11.62
N ALA A 302 11.88 -15.49 -10.53
CA ALA A 302 10.76 -14.68 -10.05
C ALA A 302 10.32 -13.67 -11.13
N PRO A 303 9.03 -13.33 -11.23
CA PRO A 303 8.48 -12.49 -12.30
C PRO A 303 9.14 -11.11 -12.47
N GLU A 304 9.82 -10.61 -11.46
CA GLU A 304 10.52 -9.32 -11.46
C GLU A 304 11.83 -9.32 -12.28
N GLU A 305 12.51 -10.45 -12.37
CA GLU A 305 13.76 -10.56 -13.14
C GLU A 305 13.54 -10.53 -14.67
N LEU A 306 12.32 -10.85 -15.13
CA LEU A 306 11.99 -10.91 -16.57
C LEU A 306 11.73 -9.54 -17.21
N LEU A 307 11.42 -8.50 -16.44
CA LEU A 307 11.11 -7.16 -16.95
C LEU A 307 12.29 -6.18 -16.95
N ILE A 308 13.39 -6.52 -16.27
CA ILE A 308 14.53 -5.60 -16.06
C ILE A 308 15.63 -5.76 -17.13
N GLN A 309 15.50 -6.69 -18.08
CA GLN A 309 16.57 -7.00 -19.04
C GLN A 309 16.64 -6.08 -20.28
N SER A 310 15.74 -5.10 -20.42
CA SER A 310 15.81 -4.09 -21.49
C SER A 310 15.41 -2.72 -20.97
N GLU A 311 16.10 -1.67 -21.43
CA GLU A 311 15.72 -0.29 -21.11
C GLU A 311 14.26 -0.01 -21.54
N PRO A 312 13.45 0.66 -20.71
CA PRO A 312 12.09 0.97 -21.04
C PRO A 312 12.03 1.92 -22.24
N LEU A 313 11.10 1.67 -23.16
CA LEU A 313 10.84 2.56 -24.28
C LEU A 313 10.20 3.85 -23.74
N ILE A 314 10.65 5.01 -24.22
CA ILE A 314 10.04 6.29 -23.90
C ILE A 314 8.90 6.56 -24.88
N TYR A 315 7.67 6.68 -24.35
CA TYR A 315 6.45 6.93 -25.12
C TYR A 315 5.84 8.29 -24.74
N SER A 316 5.52 9.12 -25.74
CA SER A 316 4.77 10.36 -25.52
C SER A 316 3.28 10.13 -25.77
N VAL A 317 2.45 10.39 -24.76
CA VAL A 317 1.00 10.24 -24.78
C VAL A 317 0.38 11.12 -25.87
N ARG A 318 -0.49 10.54 -26.70
CA ARG A 318 -1.22 11.24 -27.76
C ARG A 318 -2.65 11.52 -27.33
N ARG A 319 -3.29 12.47 -27.99
CA ARG A 319 -4.71 12.77 -27.75
C ARG A 319 -5.57 11.53 -28.03
N GLY A 320 -6.36 11.10 -27.05
CA GLY A 320 -7.20 9.91 -27.12
C GLY A 320 -6.54 8.61 -26.65
N ASP A 321 -5.26 8.65 -26.22
CA ASP A 321 -4.64 7.49 -25.57
C ASP A 321 -5.23 7.28 -24.17
N SER A 322 -5.27 6.01 -23.78
CA SER A 322 -5.48 5.55 -22.42
C SER A 322 -4.39 4.53 -22.08
N LEU A 323 -4.11 4.29 -20.80
CA LEU A 323 -3.17 3.24 -20.39
C LEU A 323 -3.55 1.88 -20.99
N THR A 324 -4.85 1.58 -21.08
CA THR A 324 -5.35 0.33 -21.69
C THR A 324 -5.01 0.24 -23.17
N THR A 325 -5.18 1.34 -23.94
CA THR A 325 -4.86 1.34 -25.38
C THR A 325 -3.35 1.27 -25.61
N ILE A 326 -2.56 1.91 -24.76
CA ILE A 326 -1.09 1.86 -24.82
C ILE A 326 -0.61 0.45 -24.43
N ALA A 327 -1.10 -0.13 -23.34
CA ALA A 327 -0.76 -1.47 -22.89
C ALA A 327 -1.03 -2.53 -23.99
N LYS A 328 -2.23 -2.46 -24.61
CA LYS A 328 -2.59 -3.32 -25.73
C LYS A 328 -1.65 -3.16 -26.92
N ARG A 329 -1.23 -1.93 -27.27
CA ARG A 329 -0.31 -1.63 -28.37
C ARG A 329 1.06 -2.27 -28.16
N TYR A 330 1.54 -2.35 -26.93
CA TYR A 330 2.84 -2.90 -26.59
C TYR A 330 2.79 -4.35 -26.07
N GLY A 331 1.60 -4.96 -25.99
CA GLY A 331 1.41 -6.35 -25.57
C GLY A 331 1.77 -6.63 -24.11
N ILE A 332 1.59 -5.62 -23.24
CA ILE A 332 1.87 -5.65 -21.80
C ILE A 332 0.60 -5.35 -21.00
N GLY A 333 0.63 -5.53 -19.69
CA GLY A 333 -0.45 -5.12 -18.78
C GLY A 333 -0.42 -3.60 -18.51
N VAL A 334 -1.55 -3.03 -18.11
CA VAL A 334 -1.61 -1.65 -17.61
C VAL A 334 -0.74 -1.52 -16.36
N GLU A 335 -0.72 -2.55 -15.54
CA GLU A 335 0.08 -2.66 -14.32
C GLU A 335 1.57 -2.55 -14.61
N ASP A 336 2.03 -3.15 -15.72
CA ASP A 336 3.42 -3.06 -16.15
C ASP A 336 3.81 -1.62 -16.49
N ILE A 337 2.91 -0.85 -17.10
CA ILE A 337 3.15 0.57 -17.39
C ILE A 337 3.19 1.37 -16.09
N LEU A 338 2.25 1.12 -15.16
CA LEU A 338 2.16 1.83 -13.89
C LEU A 338 3.36 1.57 -12.98
N LEU A 339 3.98 0.39 -13.09
CA LEU A 339 5.21 0.05 -12.37
C LEU A 339 6.36 1.01 -12.69
N PHE A 340 6.46 1.41 -13.97
CA PHE A 340 7.52 2.31 -14.45
C PHE A 340 7.11 3.79 -14.46
N ASN A 341 5.84 4.09 -14.20
CA ASN A 341 5.24 5.43 -14.25
C ASN A 341 4.26 5.62 -13.08
N PRO A 342 4.75 5.81 -11.85
CA PRO A 342 3.87 6.17 -10.75
C PRO A 342 3.10 7.44 -11.07
N MET A 343 1.76 7.39 -11.01
CA MET A 343 0.90 8.54 -11.29
C MET A 343 -0.29 8.55 -10.34
N ASP A 344 -0.76 9.74 -9.99
CA ASP A 344 -1.84 9.91 -9.01
C ASP A 344 -3.21 9.49 -9.55
N ASP A 345 -3.42 9.64 -10.85
CA ASP A 345 -4.64 9.25 -11.55
C ASP A 345 -4.30 8.50 -12.84
N PRO A 346 -4.40 7.17 -12.86
CA PRO A 346 -4.15 6.36 -14.05
C PRO A 346 -5.10 6.60 -15.22
N ASP A 347 -6.28 7.17 -14.96
CA ASP A 347 -7.29 7.46 -15.99
C ASP A 347 -7.08 8.85 -16.62
N LEU A 348 -6.21 9.68 -16.03
CA LEU A 348 -5.90 11.02 -16.51
C LEU A 348 -4.54 11.06 -17.20
N LEU A 349 -4.50 10.69 -18.48
CA LEU A 349 -3.33 10.92 -19.31
C LEU A 349 -3.40 12.28 -20.01
N VAL A 350 -2.32 13.05 -19.91
CA VAL A 350 -2.20 14.35 -20.59
C VAL A 350 -1.45 14.18 -21.90
N PRO A 351 -1.97 14.66 -23.06
CA PRO A 351 -1.22 14.67 -24.30
C PRO A 351 0.15 15.36 -24.13
N GLY A 352 1.21 14.69 -24.59
CA GLY A 352 2.61 15.13 -24.38
C GLY A 352 3.26 14.57 -23.12
N GLN A 353 2.52 13.98 -22.20
CA GLN A 353 3.07 13.27 -21.04
C GLN A 353 4.00 12.13 -21.50
N THR A 354 5.13 11.99 -20.84
CA THR A 354 6.10 10.93 -21.16
C THR A 354 5.85 9.72 -20.27
N LEU A 355 5.73 8.54 -20.89
CA LEU A 355 5.62 7.26 -20.20
C LEU A 355 6.82 6.37 -20.51
N ARG A 356 7.28 5.63 -19.52
CA ARG A 356 8.27 4.56 -19.63
C ARG A 356 7.53 3.25 -19.85
N ILE A 357 7.69 2.63 -21.03
CA ILE A 357 7.00 1.39 -21.39
C ILE A 357 7.99 0.23 -21.27
N PRO A 358 7.76 -0.71 -20.34
CA PRO A 358 8.60 -1.88 -20.19
C PRO A 358 8.54 -2.74 -21.47
N GLN A 359 9.67 -3.28 -21.89
CA GLN A 359 9.73 -4.18 -23.06
C GLN A 359 9.75 -5.63 -22.61
N LYS A 360 8.90 -6.45 -23.21
CA LYS A 360 9.01 -7.91 -23.02
C LYS A 360 10.32 -8.40 -23.63
N PRO A 361 11.02 -9.33 -22.98
CA PRO A 361 12.16 -10.01 -23.59
C PRO A 361 11.73 -10.59 -24.93
N LYS A 362 12.47 -10.34 -26.00
CA LYS A 362 12.24 -11.01 -27.28
C LYS A 362 12.41 -12.50 -27.05
N ALA A 363 11.35 -13.27 -27.28
CA ALA A 363 11.45 -14.72 -27.33
C ALA A 363 12.53 -15.06 -28.38
N ARG A 364 13.55 -15.80 -27.94
CA ARG A 364 14.56 -16.37 -28.82
C ARG A 364 14.01 -17.60 -29.52
#